data_25cb62ab3dc9ff12f7c339cf5fbd0aac
#
_entry.id   25cb62ab3dc9ff12f7c339cf5fbd0aac
#
_cell.length_a   1.000
_cell.length_b   1.000
_cell.length_c   1.000
_cell.angle_alpha   90.00
_cell.angle_beta   90.00
_cell.angle_gamma   90.00
#
_symmetry.space_group_name_H-M   'P 1'
#
loop_
_entity.id
_entity.type
_entity.pdbx_description
1 polymer ?
#
loop_
_entity_poly.entity_id
_entity_poly.type
_entity_poly.pdbx_seq_one_letter_code
_entity_poly.pdbx_strand_id
1 'polypeptide(L)'
;MSKIKKFIILYPSWERGGATVNLINFINYCTKKKIQTYLISNINNKDQKTFFTKGVNFVKIKDSKNNSIYKRLRTSISSIFLLLGLWKKIKPKNSIVISFQSHIIPIIICKLFHRKIIFRNSEDITSATKYADNKFSAYFIFILKIFTYNFANGIITNSIKAKKSLDLIIINKNKTKLIYNPYLKKIFVNKKILRKNLILSVGRLCKQKNQIITIKAFAIFLKKFPKYKLVLIGHGYNEFKLKKLCKDLNINNNVIFKGWVFDPKKYYLKSKLLIFPSLYEGLPNTLIEAVNFGLPCISSRCSGAIDILTNKHGQFVDSNNHILLANKMVNSIFNYRKLLSNQKNIKKKLTNFLIEPQVIKYLNYCNSIFNYNLK
;
A
#
# COMPACT_ATOMS: atom_id res chain seq x y z
N MET A 1 -11.53 7.13 31.49
CA MET A 1 -11.53 6.16 30.37
C MET A 1 -10.15 5.53 30.25
N SER A 2 -10.03 4.21 30.33
CA SER A 2 -8.76 3.48 30.20
C SER A 2 -8.23 3.62 28.78
N LYS A 3 -7.04 4.22 28.61
CA LYS A 3 -6.36 4.30 27.31
C LYS A 3 -5.59 3.01 27.05
N ILE A 4 -5.53 2.56 25.81
CA ILE A 4 -4.69 1.44 25.40
C ILE A 4 -3.24 1.77 25.75
N LYS A 5 -2.59 0.87 26.49
CA LYS A 5 -1.19 1.01 26.90
C LYS A 5 -0.23 0.24 26.01
N LYS A 6 -0.71 -0.83 25.34
CA LYS A 6 0.14 -1.76 24.60
C LYS A 6 -0.50 -2.17 23.27
N PHE A 7 0.29 -2.15 22.19
CA PHE A 7 -0.05 -2.76 20.91
C PHE A 7 0.78 -4.02 20.66
N ILE A 8 0.14 -5.09 20.22
CA ILE A 8 0.80 -6.27 19.68
C ILE A 8 0.50 -6.28 18.19
N ILE A 9 1.51 -6.02 17.38
CA ILE A 9 1.39 -5.84 15.94
C ILE A 9 1.89 -7.09 15.23
N LEU A 10 1.05 -7.66 14.38
CA LEU A 10 1.36 -8.80 13.54
C LEU A 10 1.68 -8.34 12.11
N TYR A 11 2.94 -8.52 11.71
CA TYR A 11 3.45 -8.29 10.37
C TYR A 11 4.44 -9.41 10.00
N PRO A 12 3.96 -10.65 9.80
CA PRO A 12 4.81 -11.83 9.72
C PRO A 12 5.89 -11.78 8.65
N SER A 13 5.55 -11.28 7.47
CA SER A 13 6.47 -11.23 6.33
C SER A 13 6.93 -9.79 6.07
N TRP A 14 8.20 -9.53 6.35
CA TRP A 14 8.80 -8.23 6.05
C TRP A 14 9.07 -8.12 4.55
N GLU A 15 8.34 -7.24 3.88
CA GLU A 15 8.50 -6.96 2.45
C GLU A 15 8.81 -5.46 2.26
N ARG A 16 9.72 -5.14 1.35
CA ARG A 16 9.96 -3.74 0.95
C ARG A 16 8.77 -3.24 0.15
N GLY A 17 8.11 -2.18 0.63
CA GLY A 17 6.96 -1.62 -0.07
C GLY A 17 6.12 -0.65 0.75
N GLY A 18 5.04 -0.15 0.15
CA GLY A 18 4.17 0.85 0.76
C GLY A 18 3.53 0.42 2.07
N ALA A 19 3.17 -0.87 2.21
CA ALA A 19 2.57 -1.40 3.44
C ALA A 19 3.55 -1.28 4.62
N THR A 20 4.82 -1.62 4.39
CA THR A 20 5.90 -1.52 5.38
C THR A 20 6.15 -0.07 5.81
N VAL A 21 6.16 0.88 4.87
CA VAL A 21 6.32 2.31 5.20
C VAL A 21 5.17 2.79 6.09
N ASN A 22 3.94 2.41 5.80
CA ASN A 22 2.79 2.78 6.62
C ASN A 22 2.86 2.18 8.03
N LEU A 23 3.32 0.93 8.14
CA LEU A 23 3.55 0.26 9.42
C LEU A 23 4.60 1.00 10.25
N ILE A 24 5.75 1.31 9.65
CA ILE A 24 6.84 2.05 10.30
C ILE A 24 6.33 3.40 10.82
N ASN A 25 5.63 4.17 9.98
CA ASN A 25 5.09 5.47 10.36
C ASN A 25 4.09 5.36 11.53
N PHE A 26 3.22 4.34 11.50
CA PHE A 26 2.27 4.07 12.58
C PHE A 26 3.01 3.75 13.89
N ILE A 27 3.95 2.80 13.86
CA ILE A 27 4.69 2.37 15.04
C ILE A 27 5.51 3.53 15.61
N ASN A 28 6.24 4.26 14.78
CA ASN A 28 7.07 5.38 15.22
C ASN A 28 6.24 6.48 15.89
N TYR A 29 5.05 6.76 15.40
CA TYR A 29 4.14 7.71 16.04
C TYR A 29 3.65 7.19 17.40
N CYS A 30 3.23 5.92 17.46
CA CYS A 30 2.78 5.30 18.72
C CYS A 30 3.88 5.31 19.79
N THR A 31 5.11 4.99 19.42
CA THR A 31 6.26 4.98 20.33
C THR A 31 6.56 6.39 20.84
N LYS A 32 6.50 7.43 19.98
CA LYS A 32 6.63 8.83 20.40
C LYS A 32 5.56 9.25 21.42
N LYS A 33 4.35 8.69 21.32
CA LYS A 33 3.25 8.90 22.30
C LYS A 33 3.36 7.96 23.51
N LYS A 34 4.51 7.31 23.72
CA LYS A 34 4.80 6.40 24.85
C LYS A 34 3.87 5.18 24.92
N ILE A 35 3.29 4.76 23.79
CA ILE A 35 2.50 3.53 23.70
C ILE A 35 3.47 2.36 23.46
N GLN A 36 3.53 1.43 24.38
CA GLN A 36 4.39 0.27 24.28
C GLN A 36 3.97 -0.62 23.08
N THR A 37 4.91 -0.86 22.17
CA THR A 37 4.62 -1.58 20.93
C THR A 37 5.49 -2.82 20.79
N TYR A 38 4.84 -3.97 20.58
CA TYR A 38 5.47 -5.24 20.27
C TYR A 38 5.24 -5.55 18.79
N LEU A 39 6.30 -5.76 18.03
CA LEU A 39 6.22 -6.10 16.60
C LEU A 39 6.67 -7.55 16.38
N ILE A 40 5.72 -8.42 16.01
CA ILE A 40 6.00 -9.80 15.60
C ILE A 40 6.25 -9.82 14.09
N SER A 41 7.49 -10.07 13.67
CA SER A 41 7.90 -10.05 12.27
C SER A 41 9.18 -10.85 12.06
N ASN A 42 9.45 -11.24 10.79
CA ASN A 42 10.70 -11.86 10.38
C ASN A 42 11.82 -10.84 10.06
N ILE A 43 11.82 -9.70 10.75
CA ILE A 43 12.89 -8.70 10.63
C ILE A 43 14.22 -9.32 11.08
N ASN A 44 15.16 -9.50 10.14
CA ASN A 44 16.44 -10.15 10.39
C ASN A 44 17.64 -9.20 10.41
N ASN A 45 17.59 -8.10 9.66
CA ASN A 45 18.71 -7.22 9.45
C ASN A 45 18.72 -6.07 10.45
N LYS A 46 19.90 -5.76 11.02
CA LYS A 46 20.11 -4.60 11.89
C LYS A 46 19.66 -3.31 11.19
N ASP A 47 19.95 -3.16 9.90
CA ASP A 47 19.55 -2.00 9.09
C ASP A 47 18.03 -1.80 8.99
N GLN A 48 17.25 -2.88 9.02
CA GLN A 48 15.79 -2.79 8.99
C GLN A 48 15.22 -2.23 10.30
N LYS A 49 15.89 -2.46 11.41
CA LYS A 49 15.49 -1.92 12.74
C LYS A 49 15.77 -0.44 12.85
N THR A 50 16.71 0.12 12.09
CA THR A 50 17.03 1.56 12.09
C THR A 50 15.89 2.44 11.61
N PHE A 51 14.93 1.88 10.86
CA PHE A 51 13.72 2.61 10.45
C PHE A 51 12.76 2.91 11.60
N PHE A 52 12.94 2.25 12.75
CA PHE A 52 12.08 2.41 13.92
C PHE A 52 12.72 3.31 14.97
N THR A 53 11.90 4.07 15.68
CA THR A 53 12.32 4.82 16.85
C THR A 53 12.68 3.86 18.00
N LYS A 54 13.57 4.30 18.93
CA LYS A 54 13.87 3.55 20.16
C LYS A 54 12.57 3.23 20.92
N GLY A 55 12.48 2.05 21.56
CA GLY A 55 11.33 1.63 22.37
C GLY A 55 10.37 0.66 21.68
N VAL A 56 10.66 0.22 20.46
CA VAL A 56 9.90 -0.89 19.81
C VAL A 56 10.45 -2.23 20.29
N ASN A 57 9.57 -3.10 20.81
CA ASN A 57 9.92 -4.46 21.24
C ASN A 57 9.77 -5.40 20.04
N PHE A 58 10.88 -5.84 19.46
CA PHE A 58 10.89 -6.78 18.34
C PHE A 58 10.77 -8.23 18.84
N VAL A 59 9.77 -8.95 18.33
CA VAL A 59 9.59 -10.38 18.54
C VAL A 59 9.86 -11.07 17.22
N LYS A 60 11.04 -11.67 17.10
CA LYS A 60 11.58 -12.17 15.84
C LYS A 60 10.98 -13.55 15.49
N ILE A 61 10.43 -13.67 14.29
CA ILE A 61 10.11 -14.95 13.66
C ILE A 61 11.40 -15.53 13.09
N LYS A 62 11.73 -16.78 13.44
CA LYS A 62 12.86 -17.48 12.84
C LYS A 62 12.60 -17.72 11.34
N ASP A 63 13.47 -17.21 10.49
CA ASP A 63 13.35 -17.37 9.04
C ASP A 63 13.72 -18.82 8.64
N SER A 64 12.90 -19.43 7.79
CA SER A 64 13.29 -20.67 7.11
C SER A 64 13.92 -20.33 5.78
N LYS A 65 15.09 -20.88 5.49
CA LYS A 65 15.87 -20.62 4.25
C LYS A 65 15.18 -21.05 2.95
N ASN A 66 14.04 -21.74 2.98
CA ASN A 66 13.36 -22.25 1.80
C ASN A 66 12.38 -21.27 1.17
N ASN A 67 12.52 -21.04 -0.14
CA ASN A 67 11.70 -20.13 -0.97
C ASN A 67 10.37 -20.77 -1.45
N SER A 68 9.67 -21.58 -0.67
CA SER A 68 8.44 -22.26 -1.09
C SER A 68 7.16 -21.47 -0.75
N ILE A 69 6.08 -21.80 -1.45
CA ILE A 69 4.70 -21.32 -1.18
C ILE A 69 4.34 -21.51 0.30
N TYR A 70 4.84 -22.57 0.94
CA TYR A 70 4.69 -22.86 2.36
C TYR A 70 5.37 -21.84 3.30
N LYS A 71 6.28 -20.98 2.80
CA LYS A 71 6.97 -19.96 3.60
C LYS A 71 5.99 -19.00 4.27
N ARG A 72 4.99 -18.50 3.53
CA ARG A 72 3.98 -17.57 4.09
C ARG A 72 3.12 -18.24 5.16
N LEU A 73 2.70 -19.46 4.92
CA LEU A 73 1.91 -20.21 5.89
C LEU A 73 2.73 -20.49 7.16
N ARG A 74 3.97 -20.96 7.02
CA ARG A 74 4.88 -21.23 8.14
C ARG A 74 5.18 -19.98 8.95
N THR A 75 5.47 -18.83 8.32
CA THR A 75 5.69 -17.57 9.03
C THR A 75 4.43 -17.09 9.76
N SER A 76 3.24 -17.31 9.19
CA SER A 76 1.97 -16.99 9.84
C SER A 76 1.76 -17.89 11.07
N ILE A 77 1.99 -19.19 10.97
CA ILE A 77 1.88 -20.13 12.10
C ILE A 77 2.90 -19.79 13.19
N SER A 78 4.17 -19.57 12.82
CA SER A 78 5.21 -19.18 13.78
C SER A 78 4.86 -17.86 14.51
N SER A 79 4.23 -16.92 13.82
CA SER A 79 3.77 -15.68 14.44
C SER A 79 2.71 -15.89 15.51
N ILE A 80 1.89 -16.94 15.39
CA ILE A 80 0.87 -17.29 16.38
C ILE A 80 1.51 -17.86 17.65
N PHE A 81 2.48 -18.76 17.52
CA PHE A 81 3.18 -19.28 18.71
C PHE A 81 3.86 -18.15 19.51
N LEU A 82 4.47 -17.19 18.80
CA LEU A 82 5.06 -16.02 19.44
C LEU A 82 4.00 -15.11 20.09
N LEU A 83 2.83 -14.97 19.47
CA LEU A 83 1.70 -14.23 20.03
C LEU A 83 1.22 -14.87 21.33
N LEU A 84 1.03 -16.20 21.34
CA LEU A 84 0.64 -16.96 22.53
C LEU A 84 1.68 -16.81 23.65
N GLY A 85 2.97 -16.86 23.32
CA GLY A 85 4.06 -16.62 24.28
C GLY A 85 4.03 -15.21 24.90
N LEU A 86 3.69 -14.18 24.10
CA LEU A 86 3.52 -12.82 24.62
C LEU A 86 2.31 -12.70 25.55
N TRP A 87 1.22 -13.43 25.31
CA TRP A 87 0.05 -13.35 26.16
C TRP A 87 0.24 -13.91 27.57
N LYS A 88 1.22 -14.77 27.78
CA LYS A 88 1.65 -15.16 29.15
C LYS A 88 2.19 -13.97 29.94
N LYS A 89 2.76 -12.96 29.24
CA LYS A 89 3.39 -11.77 29.87
C LYS A 89 2.51 -10.51 29.82
N ILE A 90 1.53 -10.46 28.93
CA ILE A 90 0.72 -9.26 28.66
C ILE A 90 -0.77 -9.56 28.93
N LYS A 91 -1.31 -8.90 29.97
CA LYS A 91 -2.73 -9.06 30.36
C LYS A 91 -3.68 -8.48 29.27
N PRO A 92 -4.87 -9.11 29.06
CA PRO A 92 -5.86 -8.65 28.05
C PRO A 92 -6.32 -7.21 28.25
N LYS A 93 -6.57 -6.83 29.51
CA LYS A 93 -7.10 -5.50 29.88
C LYS A 93 -6.24 -4.30 29.46
N ASN A 94 -4.99 -4.53 29.00
CA ASN A 94 -4.07 -3.44 28.69
C ASN A 94 -3.53 -3.47 27.25
N SER A 95 -4.01 -4.42 26.42
CA SER A 95 -3.45 -4.63 25.08
C SER A 95 -4.50 -4.90 24.01
N ILE A 96 -4.18 -4.51 22.78
CA ILE A 96 -4.95 -4.87 21.58
C ILE A 96 -4.01 -5.44 20.52
N VAL A 97 -4.49 -6.45 19.80
CA VAL A 97 -3.77 -7.03 18.67
C VAL A 97 -4.14 -6.27 17.40
N ILE A 98 -3.15 -5.86 16.61
CA ILE A 98 -3.37 -5.26 15.29
C ILE A 98 -2.70 -6.11 14.23
N SER A 99 -3.48 -6.70 13.33
CA SER A 99 -2.96 -7.47 12.21
C SER A 99 -2.85 -6.62 10.95
N PHE A 100 -1.64 -6.50 10.40
CA PHE A 100 -1.35 -5.81 9.13
C PHE A 100 -1.21 -6.77 7.95
N GLN A 101 -1.03 -8.08 8.21
CA GLN A 101 -0.93 -9.15 7.22
C GLN A 101 -1.48 -10.47 7.78
N SER A 102 -1.88 -11.39 6.89
CA SER A 102 -2.27 -12.77 7.28
C SER A 102 -3.36 -12.80 8.35
N HIS A 103 -4.49 -12.17 8.08
CA HIS A 103 -5.51 -11.85 9.11
C HIS A 103 -6.30 -13.06 9.62
N ILE A 104 -6.56 -14.08 8.77
CA ILE A 104 -7.49 -15.19 9.06
C ILE A 104 -7.12 -15.93 10.35
N ILE A 105 -5.91 -16.48 10.43
CA ILE A 105 -5.46 -17.25 11.60
C ILE A 105 -5.43 -16.40 12.88
N PRO A 106 -4.83 -15.19 12.88
CA PRO A 106 -4.86 -14.32 14.06
C PRO A 106 -6.26 -13.99 14.56
N ILE A 107 -7.25 -13.82 13.68
CA ILE A 107 -8.63 -13.53 14.09
C ILE A 107 -9.23 -14.73 14.84
N ILE A 108 -9.08 -15.93 14.30
CA ILE A 108 -9.58 -17.17 14.93
C ILE A 108 -8.95 -17.34 16.33
N ILE A 109 -7.63 -17.24 16.42
CA ILE A 109 -6.90 -17.41 17.68
C ILE A 109 -7.29 -16.34 18.69
N CYS A 110 -7.38 -15.07 18.28
CA CYS A 110 -7.83 -13.99 19.19
C CYS A 110 -9.27 -14.23 19.68
N LYS A 111 -10.16 -14.78 18.84
CA LYS A 111 -11.53 -15.12 19.24
C LYS A 111 -11.54 -16.24 20.28
N LEU A 112 -10.77 -17.32 20.07
CA LEU A 112 -10.67 -18.45 20.99
C LEU A 112 -10.11 -18.04 22.37
N PHE A 113 -9.12 -17.13 22.40
CA PHE A 113 -8.51 -16.64 23.64
C PHE A 113 -9.12 -15.35 24.18
N HIS A 114 -10.30 -14.96 23.73
CA HIS A 114 -11.01 -13.75 24.17
C HIS A 114 -10.14 -12.47 24.11
N ARG A 115 -9.24 -12.36 23.09
CA ARG A 115 -8.37 -11.20 22.88
C ARG A 115 -8.96 -10.28 21.81
N LYS A 116 -8.90 -8.96 22.05
CA LYS A 116 -9.36 -7.97 21.07
C LYS A 116 -8.38 -7.88 19.91
N ILE A 117 -8.91 -8.01 18.69
CA ILE A 117 -8.15 -7.87 17.46
C ILE A 117 -8.81 -6.86 16.52
N ILE A 118 -7.97 -5.99 15.95
CA ILE A 118 -8.28 -5.16 14.78
C ILE A 118 -7.38 -5.62 13.65
N PHE A 119 -7.90 -5.73 12.45
CA PHE A 119 -7.05 -5.92 11.29
C PHE A 119 -7.18 -4.79 10.27
N ARG A 120 -6.11 -4.57 9.51
CA ARG A 120 -6.03 -3.56 8.47
C ARG A 120 -6.12 -4.21 7.10
N ASN A 121 -7.29 -4.10 6.46
CA ASN A 121 -7.46 -4.50 5.07
C ASN A 121 -6.88 -3.43 4.13
N SER A 122 -5.89 -3.83 3.32
CA SER A 122 -5.13 -2.94 2.45
C SER A 122 -5.43 -3.13 0.97
N GLU A 123 -6.47 -3.87 0.63
CA GLU A 123 -6.83 -4.22 -0.74
C GLU A 123 -8.34 -4.19 -0.97
N ASP A 124 -8.73 -4.00 -2.21
CA ASP A 124 -10.08 -4.29 -2.69
C ASP A 124 -10.17 -5.80 -2.88
N ILE A 125 -10.88 -6.48 -1.97
CA ILE A 125 -10.92 -7.95 -1.90
C ILE A 125 -11.56 -8.58 -3.15
N THR A 126 -12.56 -7.93 -3.75
CA THR A 126 -13.21 -8.42 -4.96
C THR A 126 -12.29 -8.33 -6.17
N SER A 127 -11.62 -7.19 -6.35
CA SER A 127 -10.64 -7.02 -7.42
C SER A 127 -9.40 -7.90 -7.23
N ALA A 128 -8.92 -8.08 -6.00
CA ALA A 128 -7.79 -8.96 -5.70
C ALA A 128 -8.09 -10.42 -6.07
N THR A 129 -9.30 -10.91 -5.80
CA THR A 129 -9.76 -12.24 -6.21
C THR A 129 -9.90 -12.35 -7.72
N LYS A 130 -10.50 -11.35 -8.37
CA LYS A 130 -10.71 -11.33 -9.84
C LYS A 130 -9.40 -11.42 -10.64
N TYR A 131 -8.35 -10.72 -10.18
CA TYR A 131 -7.06 -10.61 -10.90
C TYR A 131 -5.98 -11.54 -10.35
N ALA A 132 -6.31 -12.46 -9.44
CA ALA A 132 -5.37 -13.43 -8.91
C ALA A 132 -4.81 -14.35 -10.00
N ASP A 133 -3.57 -14.82 -9.84
CA ASP A 133 -2.93 -15.75 -10.75
C ASP A 133 -3.56 -17.15 -10.64
N ASN A 134 -3.80 -17.62 -9.40
CA ASN A 134 -4.53 -18.85 -9.12
C ASN A 134 -5.93 -18.51 -8.59
N LYS A 135 -6.93 -18.63 -9.45
CA LYS A 135 -8.31 -18.27 -9.12
C LYS A 135 -8.95 -19.18 -8.07
N PHE A 136 -8.67 -20.49 -8.13
CA PHE A 136 -9.22 -21.45 -7.18
C PHE A 136 -8.75 -21.13 -5.75
N SER A 137 -7.44 -20.98 -5.56
CA SER A 137 -6.87 -20.58 -4.28
C SER A 137 -7.40 -19.23 -3.77
N ALA A 138 -7.54 -18.26 -4.67
CA ALA A 138 -8.05 -16.93 -4.32
C ALA A 138 -9.53 -16.98 -3.90
N TYR A 139 -10.34 -17.80 -4.58
CA TYR A 139 -11.74 -17.98 -4.23
C TYR A 139 -11.91 -18.69 -2.89
N PHE A 140 -11.12 -19.74 -2.64
CA PHE A 140 -11.10 -20.44 -1.34
C PHE A 140 -10.73 -19.47 -0.20
N ILE A 141 -9.69 -18.66 -0.39
CA ILE A 141 -9.30 -17.64 0.60
C ILE A 141 -10.40 -16.60 0.78
N PHE A 142 -11.12 -16.24 -0.30
CA PHE A 142 -12.24 -15.30 -0.21
C PHE A 142 -13.38 -15.85 0.65
N ILE A 143 -13.73 -17.13 0.49
CA ILE A 143 -14.73 -17.82 1.34
C ILE A 143 -14.27 -17.80 2.81
N LEU A 144 -13.01 -18.15 3.08
CA LEU A 144 -12.47 -18.09 4.43
C LEU A 144 -12.55 -16.68 5.04
N LYS A 145 -12.35 -15.63 4.24
CA LYS A 145 -12.51 -14.23 4.67
C LYS A 145 -13.97 -13.92 5.07
N ILE A 146 -14.97 -14.41 4.32
CA ILE A 146 -16.39 -14.22 4.64
C ILE A 146 -16.69 -14.72 6.05
N PHE A 147 -16.25 -15.92 6.37
CA PHE A 147 -16.50 -16.53 7.68
C PHE A 147 -15.68 -15.86 8.80
N THR A 148 -14.40 -15.62 8.58
CA THR A 148 -13.49 -15.25 9.67
C THR A 148 -13.49 -13.78 10.00
N TYR A 149 -13.65 -12.89 9.02
CA TYR A 149 -13.54 -11.44 9.23
C TYR A 149 -14.63 -10.87 10.14
N ASN A 150 -15.78 -11.56 10.20
CA ASN A 150 -16.89 -11.19 11.09
C ASN A 150 -16.56 -11.38 12.59
N PHE A 151 -15.57 -12.22 12.93
CA PHE A 151 -15.13 -12.41 14.32
C PHE A 151 -14.19 -11.32 14.83
N ALA A 152 -13.62 -10.48 13.95
CA ALA A 152 -12.79 -9.37 14.38
C ALA A 152 -13.59 -8.33 15.16
N ASN A 153 -12.95 -7.69 16.14
CA ASN A 153 -13.56 -6.60 16.91
C ASN A 153 -13.63 -5.31 16.09
N GLY A 154 -12.69 -5.11 15.18
CA GLY A 154 -12.68 -3.95 14.30
C GLY A 154 -11.88 -4.17 13.03
N ILE A 155 -12.21 -3.40 12.02
CA ILE A 155 -11.62 -3.48 10.68
C ILE A 155 -11.30 -2.09 10.21
N ILE A 156 -10.06 -1.89 9.77
CA ILE A 156 -9.62 -0.63 9.16
C ILE A 156 -9.36 -0.86 7.68
N THR A 157 -9.97 -0.05 6.84
CA THR A 157 -9.73 -0.04 5.39
C THR A 157 -9.04 1.26 4.99
N ASN A 158 -8.26 1.21 3.91
CA ASN A 158 -7.45 2.34 3.48
C ASN A 158 -7.98 3.09 2.24
N SER A 159 -9.13 2.67 1.69
CA SER A 159 -9.78 3.37 0.57
C SER A 159 -11.29 3.15 0.59
N ILE A 160 -12.04 4.06 -0.02
CA ILE A 160 -13.51 4.00 -0.08
C ILE A 160 -13.97 2.72 -0.79
N LYS A 161 -13.36 2.38 -1.92
CA LYS A 161 -13.75 1.18 -2.66
C LYS A 161 -13.37 -0.11 -1.93
N ALA A 162 -12.21 -0.14 -1.24
CA ALA A 162 -11.84 -1.27 -0.39
C ALA A 162 -12.81 -1.44 0.79
N LYS A 163 -13.32 -0.32 1.35
CA LYS A 163 -14.40 -0.38 2.35
C LYS A 163 -15.67 -0.97 1.76
N LYS A 164 -16.13 -0.46 0.63
CA LYS A 164 -17.35 -0.96 -0.05
C LYS A 164 -17.25 -2.46 -0.35
N SER A 165 -16.10 -2.94 -0.89
CA SER A 165 -15.92 -4.36 -1.19
C SER A 165 -15.92 -5.23 0.08
N LEU A 166 -15.40 -4.71 1.19
CA LEU A 166 -15.40 -5.40 2.46
C LEU A 166 -16.80 -5.43 3.11
N ASP A 167 -17.55 -4.32 3.01
CA ASP A 167 -18.90 -4.20 3.56
C ASP A 167 -19.91 -5.18 2.90
N LEU A 168 -19.54 -5.81 1.76
CA LEU A 168 -20.33 -6.88 1.14
C LEU A 168 -20.28 -8.20 1.94
N ILE A 169 -19.22 -8.43 2.70
CA ILE A 169 -19.01 -9.69 3.45
C ILE A 169 -19.07 -9.49 4.97
N ILE A 170 -19.15 -8.25 5.45
CA ILE A 170 -19.22 -7.94 6.88
C ILE A 170 -20.67 -7.67 7.30
N ILE A 171 -21.16 -8.47 8.24
CA ILE A 171 -22.53 -8.38 8.77
C ILE A 171 -22.71 -7.05 9.51
N ASN A 172 -21.86 -6.77 10.51
CA ASN A 172 -21.90 -5.51 11.25
C ASN A 172 -20.95 -4.47 10.64
N LYS A 173 -21.47 -3.66 9.73
CA LYS A 173 -20.69 -2.63 9.00
C LYS A 173 -20.11 -1.54 9.90
N ASN A 174 -20.64 -1.35 11.12
CA ASN A 174 -20.12 -0.39 12.10
C ASN A 174 -18.70 -0.75 12.58
N LYS A 175 -18.30 -2.04 12.44
CA LYS A 175 -16.94 -2.49 12.71
C LYS A 175 -15.93 -2.06 11.64
N THR A 176 -16.37 -1.53 10.49
CA THR A 176 -15.49 -1.13 9.39
C THR A 176 -15.30 0.37 9.37
N LYS A 177 -14.05 0.83 9.54
CA LYS A 177 -13.69 2.25 9.48
C LYS A 177 -12.73 2.54 8.33
N LEU A 178 -13.01 3.62 7.59
CA LEU A 178 -12.09 4.15 6.60
C LEU A 178 -11.05 5.03 7.30
N ILE A 179 -9.80 4.60 7.28
CA ILE A 179 -8.65 5.36 7.77
C ILE A 179 -7.54 5.22 6.75
N TYR A 180 -7.18 6.33 6.11
CA TYR A 180 -6.15 6.33 5.05
C TYR A 180 -4.76 5.99 5.61
N ASN A 181 -3.84 5.71 4.69
CA ASN A 181 -2.46 5.41 5.05
C ASN A 181 -1.80 6.61 5.75
N PRO A 182 -1.16 6.43 6.91
CA PRO A 182 -0.31 7.44 7.54
C PRO A 182 1.01 7.53 6.78
N TYR A 183 1.05 8.31 5.68
CA TYR A 183 2.14 8.23 4.73
C TYR A 183 3.02 9.48 4.67
N LEU A 184 2.42 10.66 4.54
CA LEU A 184 3.16 11.90 4.37
C LEU A 184 3.60 12.48 5.71
N LYS A 185 4.90 12.77 5.86
CA LYS A 185 5.42 13.55 7.00
C LYS A 185 5.01 15.02 6.88
N LYS A 186 5.04 15.57 5.67
CA LYS A 186 4.65 16.95 5.34
C LYS A 186 4.24 17.06 3.87
N ILE A 187 3.44 18.08 3.59
CA ILE A 187 3.08 18.44 2.21
C ILE A 187 4.24 19.25 1.61
N PHE A 188 4.68 18.83 0.42
CA PHE A 188 5.77 19.50 -0.28
C PHE A 188 5.29 20.82 -0.87
N VAL A 189 5.96 21.91 -0.51
CA VAL A 189 5.73 23.23 -1.08
C VAL A 189 6.56 23.35 -2.36
N ASN A 190 5.90 23.50 -3.51
CA ASN A 190 6.59 23.58 -4.81
C ASN A 190 7.40 24.87 -4.92
N LYS A 191 8.72 24.72 -5.03
CA LYS A 191 9.58 25.68 -5.72
C LYS A 191 9.45 25.45 -7.24
N LYS A 192 9.88 26.39 -8.05
CA LYS A 192 9.94 26.23 -9.53
C LYS A 192 10.73 24.96 -9.87
N ILE A 193 10.07 23.93 -10.43
CA ILE A 193 10.69 22.64 -10.73
C ILE A 193 10.90 22.54 -12.24
N LEU A 194 12.16 22.41 -12.66
CA LEU A 194 12.50 22.11 -14.06
C LEU A 194 12.37 20.61 -14.31
N ARG A 195 11.36 20.21 -15.09
CA ARG A 195 11.10 18.81 -15.43
C ARG A 195 11.74 18.46 -16.77
N LYS A 196 12.29 17.23 -16.84
CA LYS A 196 12.92 16.66 -18.03
C LYS A 196 11.90 15.85 -18.85
N ASN A 197 12.25 15.46 -20.07
CA ASN A 197 11.44 14.59 -20.92
C ASN A 197 11.45 13.14 -20.39
N LEU A 198 10.94 12.93 -19.18
CA LEU A 198 10.86 11.65 -18.51
C LEU A 198 9.40 11.31 -18.20
N ILE A 199 9.02 10.10 -18.52
CA ILE A 199 7.80 9.43 -18.06
C ILE A 199 8.21 8.47 -16.94
N LEU A 200 7.46 8.45 -15.86
CA LEU A 200 7.79 7.67 -14.66
C LEU A 200 6.74 6.58 -14.41
N SER A 201 7.19 5.39 -14.03
CA SER A 201 6.35 4.36 -13.44
C SER A 201 7.05 3.75 -12.23
N VAL A 202 6.39 3.71 -11.07
CA VAL A 202 6.97 3.26 -9.79
C VAL A 202 6.10 2.16 -9.19
N GLY A 203 6.73 1.03 -8.88
CA GLY A 203 6.06 -0.09 -8.24
C GLY A 203 6.73 -1.43 -8.54
N ARG A 204 6.29 -2.49 -7.86
CA ARG A 204 6.80 -3.85 -8.13
C ARG A 204 6.58 -4.22 -9.60
N LEU A 205 7.55 -4.87 -10.23
CA LEU A 205 7.42 -5.34 -11.62
C LEU A 205 6.64 -6.67 -11.63
N CYS A 206 5.31 -6.59 -11.56
CA CYS A 206 4.42 -7.73 -11.44
C CYS A 206 3.09 -7.48 -12.17
N LYS A 207 2.30 -8.54 -12.37
CA LYS A 207 1.00 -8.49 -13.06
C LYS A 207 0.08 -7.40 -12.50
N GLN A 208 -0.01 -7.28 -11.17
CA GLN A 208 -0.84 -6.27 -10.51
C GLN A 208 -0.57 -4.84 -10.99
N LYS A 209 0.72 -4.48 -11.17
CA LYS A 209 1.14 -3.12 -11.55
C LYS A 209 1.07 -2.84 -13.04
N ASN A 210 0.94 -3.89 -13.85
CA ASN A 210 0.61 -3.85 -15.29
C ASN A 210 1.54 -2.96 -16.16
N GLN A 211 2.86 -3.01 -15.89
CA GLN A 211 3.84 -2.24 -16.66
C GLN A 211 3.90 -2.64 -18.14
N ILE A 212 3.40 -3.81 -18.52
CA ILE A 212 3.27 -4.24 -19.92
C ILE A 212 2.48 -3.18 -20.72
N ILE A 213 1.34 -2.73 -20.19
CA ILE A 213 0.52 -1.71 -20.83
C ILE A 213 1.25 -0.37 -20.91
N THR A 214 2.01 0.00 -19.87
CA THR A 214 2.84 1.21 -19.88
C THR A 214 3.87 1.18 -21.00
N ILE A 215 4.59 0.06 -21.18
CA ILE A 215 5.62 -0.09 -22.22
C ILE A 215 4.99 -0.05 -23.62
N LYS A 216 3.87 -0.78 -23.85
CA LYS A 216 3.15 -0.75 -25.13
C LYS A 216 2.66 0.65 -25.47
N ALA A 217 2.07 1.36 -24.51
CA ALA A 217 1.62 2.74 -24.72
C ALA A 217 2.80 3.70 -24.96
N PHE A 218 3.91 3.50 -24.27
CA PHE A 218 5.13 4.31 -24.46
C PHE A 218 5.74 4.12 -25.84
N ALA A 219 5.72 2.93 -26.42
CA ALA A 219 6.19 2.67 -27.78
C ALA A 219 5.39 3.51 -28.81
N ILE A 220 4.06 3.57 -28.67
CA ILE A 220 3.20 4.42 -29.52
C ILE A 220 3.49 5.91 -29.29
N PHE A 221 3.63 6.32 -28.02
CA PHE A 221 3.94 7.69 -27.63
C PHE A 221 5.27 8.18 -28.22
N LEU A 222 6.30 7.33 -28.24
CA LEU A 222 7.64 7.66 -28.77
C LEU A 222 7.64 8.05 -30.25
N LYS A 223 6.70 7.54 -31.07
CA LYS A 223 6.57 7.93 -32.49
C LYS A 223 6.36 9.45 -32.66
N LYS A 224 5.67 10.10 -31.67
CA LYS A 224 5.44 11.56 -31.67
C LYS A 224 6.47 12.31 -30.83
N PHE A 225 7.05 11.69 -29.83
CA PHE A 225 7.97 12.32 -28.87
C PHE A 225 9.26 11.51 -28.67
N PRO A 226 10.15 11.39 -29.70
CA PRO A 226 11.30 10.48 -29.69
C PRO A 226 12.36 10.81 -28.63
N LYS A 227 12.41 12.06 -28.14
CA LYS A 227 13.37 12.50 -27.12
C LYS A 227 12.99 12.12 -25.68
N TYR A 228 11.86 11.42 -25.48
CA TYR A 228 11.43 11.00 -24.13
C TYR A 228 12.07 9.67 -23.72
N LYS A 229 12.21 9.52 -22.40
CA LYS A 229 12.59 8.24 -21.78
C LYS A 229 11.55 7.79 -20.74
N LEU A 230 11.30 6.48 -20.69
CA LEU A 230 10.49 5.87 -19.65
C LEU A 230 11.40 5.35 -18.53
N VAL A 231 11.16 5.76 -17.30
CA VAL A 231 11.88 5.28 -16.11
C VAL A 231 10.98 4.35 -15.32
N LEU A 232 11.37 3.10 -15.20
CA LEU A 232 10.71 2.07 -14.38
C LEU A 232 11.50 1.90 -13.08
N ILE A 233 10.83 2.15 -11.94
CA ILE A 233 11.42 1.98 -10.59
C ILE A 233 10.71 0.84 -9.88
N GLY A 234 11.49 -0.16 -9.45
CA GLY A 234 11.05 -1.33 -8.73
C GLY A 234 11.69 -2.62 -9.23
N HIS A 235 11.45 -3.71 -8.51
CA HIS A 235 11.82 -5.07 -8.88
C HIS A 235 10.60 -5.98 -8.92
N GLY A 236 10.70 -7.11 -9.59
CA GLY A 236 9.68 -8.13 -9.58
C GLY A 236 9.87 -9.20 -10.65
N TYR A 237 9.09 -10.26 -10.54
CA TYR A 237 9.21 -11.46 -11.39
C TYR A 237 8.94 -11.20 -12.88
N ASN A 238 8.31 -10.08 -13.25
CA ASN A 238 8.08 -9.70 -14.64
C ASN A 238 9.26 -8.94 -15.29
N GLU A 239 10.34 -8.64 -14.58
CA GLU A 239 11.41 -7.78 -15.10
C GLU A 239 11.99 -8.31 -16.41
N PHE A 240 12.28 -9.61 -16.48
CA PHE A 240 12.80 -10.25 -17.71
C PHE A 240 11.81 -10.09 -18.88
N LYS A 241 10.53 -10.39 -18.66
CA LYS A 241 9.46 -10.24 -19.66
C LYS A 241 9.32 -8.81 -20.16
N LEU A 242 9.44 -7.83 -19.26
CA LEU A 242 9.35 -6.40 -19.61
C LEU A 242 10.55 -5.95 -20.43
N LYS A 243 11.77 -6.40 -20.11
CA LYS A 243 12.99 -6.13 -20.90
C LYS A 243 12.90 -6.74 -22.29
N LYS A 244 12.39 -7.99 -22.40
CA LYS A 244 12.16 -8.62 -23.70
C LYS A 244 11.15 -7.81 -24.52
N LEU A 245 10.02 -7.41 -23.96
CA LEU A 245 9.03 -6.59 -24.65
C LEU A 245 9.61 -5.26 -25.15
N CYS A 246 10.53 -4.63 -24.42
CA CYS A 246 11.21 -3.42 -24.88
C CYS A 246 12.08 -3.67 -26.13
N LYS A 247 12.75 -4.82 -26.20
CA LYS A 247 13.52 -5.23 -27.38
C LYS A 247 12.61 -5.51 -28.56
N ASP A 248 11.54 -6.29 -28.36
CA ASP A 248 10.58 -6.65 -29.40
C ASP A 248 9.89 -5.40 -30.02
N LEU A 249 9.75 -4.33 -29.24
CA LEU A 249 9.19 -3.04 -29.67
C LEU A 249 10.26 -2.03 -30.14
N ASN A 250 11.54 -2.39 -30.18
CA ASN A 250 12.68 -1.52 -30.57
C ASN A 250 12.77 -0.20 -29.76
N ILE A 251 12.44 -0.25 -28.44
CA ILE A 251 12.48 0.92 -27.55
C ILE A 251 13.42 0.74 -26.35
N ASN A 252 14.27 -0.29 -26.35
CA ASN A 252 15.18 -0.61 -25.25
C ASN A 252 16.09 0.58 -24.86
N ASN A 253 16.53 1.40 -25.81
CA ASN A 253 17.35 2.59 -25.57
C ASN A 253 16.58 3.76 -24.91
N ASN A 254 15.24 3.71 -24.93
CA ASN A 254 14.36 4.71 -24.36
C ASN A 254 13.76 4.29 -23.02
N VAL A 255 13.96 3.04 -22.57
CA VAL A 255 13.42 2.53 -21.31
C VAL A 255 14.53 2.23 -20.32
N ILE A 256 14.44 2.83 -19.13
CA ILE A 256 15.44 2.73 -18.08
C ILE A 256 14.87 1.95 -16.89
N PHE A 257 15.41 0.77 -16.63
CA PHE A 257 15.11 -0.02 -15.42
C PHE A 257 16.07 0.39 -14.31
N LYS A 258 15.54 1.01 -13.24
CA LYS A 258 16.34 1.53 -12.10
C LYS A 258 16.43 0.55 -10.93
N GLY A 259 15.69 -0.55 -11.02
CA GLY A 259 15.61 -1.44 -9.88
C GLY A 259 14.91 -0.75 -8.68
N TRP A 260 15.16 -1.25 -7.48
CA TRP A 260 14.61 -0.64 -6.27
C TRP A 260 15.41 0.61 -5.89
N VAL A 261 14.69 1.70 -5.61
CA VAL A 261 15.27 2.99 -5.19
C VAL A 261 14.69 3.34 -3.82
N PHE A 262 15.56 3.63 -2.85
CA PHE A 262 15.17 3.96 -1.48
C PHE A 262 14.37 5.27 -1.41
N ASP A 263 14.86 6.33 -2.04
CA ASP A 263 14.17 7.63 -2.14
C ASP A 263 13.95 7.99 -3.62
N PRO A 264 12.74 7.74 -4.15
CA PRO A 264 12.41 8.07 -5.53
C PRO A 264 12.09 9.55 -5.76
N LYS A 265 12.17 10.40 -4.76
CA LYS A 265 11.84 11.83 -4.80
C LYS A 265 12.42 12.55 -6.03
N LYS A 266 13.71 12.34 -6.33
CA LYS A 266 14.36 12.98 -7.49
C LYS A 266 13.69 12.63 -8.83
N TYR A 267 13.13 11.44 -8.96
CA TYR A 267 12.43 11.03 -10.18
C TYR A 267 11.04 11.66 -10.28
N TYR A 268 10.30 11.75 -9.17
CA TYR A 268 9.03 12.48 -9.14
C TYR A 268 9.21 13.97 -9.49
N LEU A 269 10.29 14.58 -9.02
CA LEU A 269 10.60 16.00 -9.32
C LEU A 269 11.04 16.20 -10.77
N LYS A 270 11.81 15.27 -11.34
CA LYS A 270 12.38 15.42 -12.70
C LYS A 270 11.44 14.97 -13.81
N SER A 271 10.47 14.12 -13.55
CA SER A 271 9.57 13.57 -14.57
C SER A 271 8.43 14.52 -14.91
N LYS A 272 7.91 14.46 -16.14
CA LYS A 272 6.74 15.22 -16.59
C LYS A 272 5.43 14.53 -16.31
N LEU A 273 5.40 13.19 -16.28
CA LEU A 273 4.18 12.42 -16.14
C LEU A 273 4.44 11.13 -15.38
N LEU A 274 3.52 10.75 -14.49
CA LEU A 274 3.47 9.41 -13.89
C LEU A 274 2.42 8.56 -14.61
N ILE A 275 2.78 7.32 -14.96
CA ILE A 275 1.86 6.30 -15.50
C ILE A 275 1.64 5.21 -14.44
N PHE A 276 0.38 4.99 -14.08
CA PHE A 276 -0.01 4.06 -13.01
C PHE A 276 -1.22 3.20 -13.42
N PRO A 277 -1.06 2.20 -14.32
CA PRO A 277 -2.15 1.38 -14.86
C PRO A 277 -2.45 0.14 -14.03
N SER A 278 -2.28 0.20 -12.70
CA SER A 278 -2.49 -0.95 -11.81
C SER A 278 -3.88 -1.56 -11.98
N LEU A 279 -3.95 -2.90 -12.00
CA LEU A 279 -5.21 -3.63 -12.11
C LEU A 279 -6.08 -3.48 -10.85
N TYR A 280 -5.44 -3.53 -9.70
CA TYR A 280 -6.08 -3.32 -8.39
C TYR A 280 -5.09 -2.79 -7.37
N GLU A 281 -5.59 -2.02 -6.41
CA GLU A 281 -4.84 -1.44 -5.27
C GLU A 281 -5.77 -1.33 -4.06
N GLY A 282 -5.17 -1.10 -2.90
CA GLY A 282 -5.89 -0.51 -1.77
C GLY A 282 -5.82 1.01 -1.86
N LEU A 283 -4.75 1.60 -1.31
CA LEU A 283 -4.41 3.02 -1.46
C LEU A 283 -2.96 3.13 -1.96
N PRO A 284 -2.73 3.54 -3.21
CA PRO A 284 -1.40 3.55 -3.81
C PRO A 284 -0.55 4.74 -3.33
N ASN A 285 0.43 4.48 -2.46
CA ASN A 285 1.35 5.51 -1.97
C ASN A 285 2.11 6.22 -3.11
N THR A 286 2.40 5.52 -4.20
CA THR A 286 3.01 6.08 -5.42
C THR A 286 2.23 7.28 -5.98
N LEU A 287 0.89 7.22 -5.97
CA LEU A 287 0.07 8.35 -6.41
C LEU A 287 0.08 9.48 -5.37
N ILE A 288 0.10 9.15 -4.07
CA ILE A 288 0.23 10.16 -3.01
C ILE A 288 1.55 10.93 -3.16
N GLU A 289 2.66 10.21 -3.44
CA GLU A 289 3.98 10.81 -3.68
C GLU A 289 3.96 11.70 -4.93
N ALA A 290 3.45 11.20 -6.05
CA ALA A 290 3.40 11.95 -7.30
C ALA A 290 2.63 13.26 -7.13
N VAL A 291 1.45 13.21 -6.53
CA VAL A 291 0.62 14.39 -6.25
C VAL A 291 1.32 15.32 -5.27
N ASN A 292 1.97 14.81 -4.25
CA ASN A 292 2.72 15.61 -3.28
C ASN A 292 3.84 16.42 -3.96
N PHE A 293 4.52 15.82 -4.94
CA PHE A 293 5.54 16.49 -5.74
C PHE A 293 5.00 17.25 -6.98
N GLY A 294 3.68 17.39 -7.09
CA GLY A 294 3.02 18.10 -8.19
C GLY A 294 3.26 17.45 -9.56
N LEU A 295 3.46 16.13 -9.60
CA LEU A 295 3.63 15.38 -10.84
C LEU A 295 2.26 14.97 -11.40
N PRO A 296 1.89 15.40 -12.63
CA PRO A 296 0.67 14.93 -13.27
C PRO A 296 0.65 13.41 -13.42
N CYS A 297 -0.54 12.80 -13.28
CA CYS A 297 -0.72 11.36 -13.28
C CYS A 297 -1.74 10.92 -14.33
N ILE A 298 -1.45 9.81 -15.02
CA ILE A 298 -2.45 8.98 -15.71
C ILE A 298 -2.54 7.66 -14.96
N SER A 299 -3.74 7.32 -14.50
CA SER A 299 -3.98 6.15 -13.64
C SER A 299 -5.16 5.33 -14.13
N SER A 300 -5.16 4.04 -13.87
CA SER A 300 -6.39 3.25 -13.91
C SER A 300 -7.34 3.69 -12.78
N ARG A 301 -8.65 3.37 -12.93
CA ARG A 301 -9.67 3.58 -11.89
C ARG A 301 -9.59 2.51 -10.79
N CYS A 302 -8.39 2.08 -10.40
CA CYS A 302 -8.24 1.16 -9.28
C CYS A 302 -8.65 1.82 -7.96
N SER A 303 -8.89 1.02 -6.93
CA SER A 303 -9.53 1.38 -5.68
C SER A 303 -9.10 2.75 -5.14
N GLY A 304 -7.98 2.84 -4.48
CA GLY A 304 -7.54 4.10 -3.87
C GLY A 304 -7.07 5.19 -4.84
N ALA A 305 -6.96 4.94 -6.14
CA ALA A 305 -6.59 5.98 -7.10
C ALA A 305 -7.66 7.08 -7.18
N ILE A 306 -8.95 6.71 -7.11
CA ILE A 306 -10.06 7.66 -7.12
C ILE A 306 -10.17 8.48 -5.81
N ASP A 307 -9.64 7.97 -4.72
CA ASP A 307 -9.59 8.69 -3.44
C ASP A 307 -8.53 9.78 -3.46
N ILE A 308 -7.43 9.55 -4.21
CA ILE A 308 -6.30 10.48 -4.32
C ILE A 308 -6.53 11.48 -5.44
N LEU A 309 -6.84 10.99 -6.64
CA LEU A 309 -7.01 11.80 -7.85
C LEU A 309 -8.50 12.17 -8.04
N THR A 310 -8.72 13.36 -8.58
CA THR A 310 -10.02 13.75 -9.14
C THR A 310 -9.89 13.86 -10.65
N ASN A 311 -11.02 13.90 -11.38
CA ASN A 311 -11.02 14.10 -12.84
C ASN A 311 -10.33 15.40 -13.28
N LYS A 312 -10.22 16.41 -12.38
CA LYS A 312 -9.50 17.66 -12.64
C LYS A 312 -7.99 17.52 -12.48
N HIS A 313 -7.50 16.58 -11.64
CA HIS A 313 -6.11 16.51 -11.21
C HIS A 313 -5.35 15.30 -11.75
N GLY A 314 -6.05 14.31 -12.30
CA GLY A 314 -5.48 13.15 -12.94
C GLY A 314 -6.35 12.70 -14.09
N GLN A 315 -5.75 11.98 -15.02
CA GLN A 315 -6.49 11.37 -16.11
C GLN A 315 -6.67 9.88 -15.79
N PHE A 316 -7.88 9.38 -15.95
CA PHE A 316 -8.17 7.97 -15.78
C PHE A 316 -8.24 7.25 -17.13
N VAL A 317 -7.75 6.02 -17.15
CA VAL A 317 -7.72 5.14 -18.32
C VAL A 317 -8.14 3.73 -17.92
N ASP A 318 -8.67 2.97 -18.87
CA ASP A 318 -8.82 1.53 -18.68
C ASP A 318 -7.41 0.89 -18.60
N SER A 319 -7.23 0.05 -17.60
CA SER A 319 -5.95 -0.65 -17.36
C SER A 319 -5.55 -1.62 -18.46
N ASN A 320 -6.46 -1.99 -19.37
CA ASN A 320 -6.22 -2.92 -20.48
C ASN A 320 -6.06 -2.24 -21.85
N ASN A 321 -6.27 -0.94 -21.94
CA ASN A 321 -6.24 -0.21 -23.22
C ASN A 321 -4.97 0.64 -23.35
N HIS A 322 -3.92 0.06 -23.96
CA HIS A 322 -2.65 0.75 -24.19
C HIS A 322 -2.72 1.84 -25.24
N ILE A 323 -3.63 1.73 -26.23
CA ILE A 323 -3.83 2.76 -27.27
C ILE A 323 -4.43 4.02 -26.63
N LEU A 324 -5.48 3.86 -25.84
CA LEU A 324 -6.09 4.97 -25.11
C LEU A 324 -5.10 5.61 -24.13
N LEU A 325 -4.26 4.79 -23.47
CA LEU A 325 -3.19 5.30 -22.59
C LEU A 325 -2.19 6.13 -23.37
N ALA A 326 -1.73 5.67 -24.54
CA ALA A 326 -0.80 6.41 -25.40
C ALA A 326 -1.39 7.75 -25.84
N ASN A 327 -2.65 7.77 -26.29
CA ASN A 327 -3.34 8.99 -26.67
C ASN A 327 -3.45 9.99 -25.52
N LYS A 328 -3.74 9.50 -24.30
CA LYS A 328 -3.73 10.36 -23.10
C LYS A 328 -2.35 10.88 -22.76
N MET A 329 -1.29 10.08 -22.92
CA MET A 329 0.09 10.54 -22.74
C MET A 329 0.43 11.66 -23.71
N VAL A 330 0.11 11.50 -24.99
CA VAL A 330 0.31 12.52 -26.03
C VAL A 330 -0.42 13.82 -25.67
N ASN A 331 -1.72 13.73 -25.40
CA ASN A 331 -2.56 14.87 -25.04
C ASN A 331 -2.08 15.56 -23.75
N SER A 332 -1.55 14.79 -22.80
CA SER A 332 -0.99 15.34 -21.55
C SER A 332 0.26 16.18 -21.79
N ILE A 333 1.08 15.83 -22.76
CA ILE A 333 2.28 16.60 -23.09
C ILE A 333 1.92 17.85 -23.88
N PHE A 334 1.00 17.79 -24.84
CA PHE A 334 0.49 18.98 -25.54
C PHE A 334 -0.15 19.98 -24.56
N ASN A 335 -0.96 19.52 -23.61
CA ASN A 335 -1.66 20.35 -22.64
C ASN A 335 -0.92 20.49 -21.30
N TYR A 336 0.39 20.35 -21.28
CA TYR A 336 1.18 20.19 -20.06
C TYR A 336 1.06 21.35 -19.08
N ARG A 337 1.04 22.60 -19.56
CA ARG A 337 0.88 23.81 -18.73
C ARG A 337 -0.45 23.77 -17.95
N LYS A 338 -1.55 23.41 -18.62
CA LYS A 338 -2.89 23.28 -18.02
C LYS A 338 -2.91 22.16 -16.96
N LEU A 339 -2.25 21.03 -17.22
CA LEU A 339 -2.14 19.94 -16.24
C LEU A 339 -1.38 20.37 -14.99
N LEU A 340 -0.30 21.14 -15.13
CA LEU A 340 0.45 21.65 -13.98
C LEU A 340 -0.36 22.66 -13.14
N SER A 341 -1.15 23.54 -13.76
CA SER A 341 -1.99 24.48 -13.01
C SER A 341 -3.03 23.76 -12.18
N ASN A 342 -3.62 22.69 -12.70
CA ASN A 342 -4.58 21.88 -11.98
C ASN A 342 -3.98 21.20 -10.73
N GLN A 343 -2.66 20.87 -10.72
CA GLN A 343 -2.02 20.23 -9.57
C GLN A 343 -1.95 21.10 -8.32
N LYS A 344 -2.10 22.44 -8.45
CA LYS A 344 -2.08 23.34 -7.29
C LYS A 344 -3.24 23.07 -6.32
N ASN A 345 -4.42 22.76 -6.84
CA ASN A 345 -5.64 22.62 -6.05
C ASN A 345 -5.78 21.25 -5.32
N ILE A 346 -5.01 20.25 -5.76
CA ILE A 346 -5.08 18.90 -5.14
C ILE A 346 -4.41 18.83 -3.77
N LYS A 347 -3.54 19.79 -3.44
CA LYS A 347 -2.76 19.77 -2.19
C LYS A 347 -3.64 19.72 -0.93
N LYS A 348 -4.83 20.33 -0.94
CA LYS A 348 -5.76 20.27 0.17
C LYS A 348 -6.16 18.82 0.50
N LYS A 349 -6.29 17.95 -0.49
CA LYS A 349 -6.58 16.52 -0.27
C LYS A 349 -5.42 15.75 0.38
N LEU A 350 -4.18 16.23 0.22
CA LEU A 350 -3.00 15.56 0.78
C LEU A 350 -2.97 15.58 2.31
N THR A 351 -3.70 16.49 2.97
CA THR A 351 -3.86 16.49 4.42
C THR A 351 -4.45 15.19 4.94
N ASN A 352 -5.27 14.52 4.12
CA ASN A 352 -5.84 13.20 4.42
C ASN A 352 -4.81 12.07 4.49
N PHE A 353 -3.56 12.30 4.09
CA PHE A 353 -2.51 11.28 4.08
C PHE A 353 -1.34 11.63 5.01
N LEU A 354 -1.47 12.69 5.81
CA LEU A 354 -0.50 13.05 6.83
C LEU A 354 -0.46 12.01 7.94
N ILE A 355 0.75 11.71 8.44
CA ILE A 355 0.96 10.67 9.47
C ILE A 355 0.14 10.97 10.71
N GLU A 356 0.30 12.15 11.28
CA GLU A 356 -0.30 12.47 12.59
C GLU A 356 -1.83 12.37 12.60
N PRO A 357 -2.60 13.05 11.72
CA PRO A 357 -4.06 12.95 11.71
C PRO A 357 -4.56 11.53 11.50
N GLN A 358 -3.88 10.75 10.66
CA GLN A 358 -4.32 9.39 10.40
C GLN A 358 -4.04 8.45 11.57
N VAL A 359 -2.87 8.57 12.21
CA VAL A 359 -2.58 7.73 13.39
C VAL A 359 -3.49 8.12 14.56
N ILE A 360 -3.83 9.39 14.75
CA ILE A 360 -4.84 9.80 15.75
C ILE A 360 -6.17 9.11 15.49
N LYS A 361 -6.65 9.06 14.23
CA LYS A 361 -7.88 8.32 13.88
C LYS A 361 -7.78 6.83 14.21
N TYR A 362 -6.62 6.20 13.96
CA TYR A 362 -6.35 4.81 14.36
C TYR A 362 -6.47 4.65 15.88
N LEU A 363 -5.80 5.50 16.65
CA LEU A 363 -5.80 5.43 18.11
C LEU A 363 -7.21 5.62 18.68
N ASN A 364 -7.97 6.60 18.17
CA ASN A 364 -9.35 6.84 18.60
C ASN A 364 -10.24 5.63 18.31
N TYR A 365 -10.09 5.03 17.13
CA TYR A 365 -10.83 3.82 16.78
C TYR A 365 -10.42 2.61 17.63
N CYS A 366 -9.14 2.41 17.87
CA CYS A 366 -8.66 1.36 18.77
C CYS A 366 -9.22 1.56 20.19
N ASN A 367 -9.21 2.77 20.71
CA ASN A 367 -9.75 3.10 22.04
C ASN A 367 -11.26 2.88 22.12
N SER A 368 -12.04 3.20 21.08
CA SER A 368 -13.49 2.96 21.08
C SER A 368 -13.81 1.47 21.19
N ILE A 369 -13.07 0.62 20.47
CA ILE A 369 -13.22 -0.85 20.55
C ILE A 369 -12.76 -1.37 21.92
N PHE A 370 -11.70 -0.80 22.47
CA PHE A 370 -11.18 -1.20 23.76
C PHE A 370 -12.17 -0.91 24.89
N ASN A 371 -12.85 0.23 24.86
CA ASN A 371 -13.79 0.65 25.90
C ASN A 371 -15.19 0.04 25.76
N TYR A 372 -15.57 -0.46 24.57
CA TYR A 372 -16.92 -0.96 24.29
C TYR A 372 -17.37 -2.12 25.20
N ASN A 373 -16.44 -2.87 25.80
CA ASN A 373 -16.76 -4.00 26.69
C ASN A 373 -16.49 -3.70 28.17
N LEU A 374 -16.31 -2.43 28.55
CA LEU A 374 -16.18 -2.02 29.97
C LEU A 374 -17.50 -1.40 30.49
N LYS A 375 -18.53 -1.39 29.67
CA LYS A 375 -19.91 -1.15 30.00
C LYS A 375 -20.67 -2.46 29.96
#